data_bec7d75e8257bde5667dee8917359ef1
#
_entry.id   bec7d75e8257bde5667dee8917359ef1
#
_cell.length_a   1.000
_cell.length_b   1.000
_cell.length_c   1.000
_cell.angle_alpha   90.00
_cell.angle_beta   90.00
_cell.angle_gamma   90.00
#
_symmetry.space_group_name_H-M   'P 1'
#
loop_
_entity.id
_entity.type
_entity.pdbx_description
1 polymer ?
#
loop_
_entity_poly.entity_id
_entity_poly.type
_entity_poly.pdbx_seq_one_letter_code
_entity_poly.pdbx_strand_id
1 'polypeptide(L)'
;DFRITSTLDDSYKNGVFALNVDLRNHRPAATNLTLAYELLDAQGKVVATEEKTTYVPVNETRTLSFDKNLTDVHTWTSEHPNLYKLVMTVKEEGKVNEIIPFNVGFRRIEIKPIDQKAANGKPYVCLFINGQPLKLKGVNIHEHNPETGHYVTEELMRRDFELMKQHNLNSVRLCHYPQDRRFYELCDEYGLYVY
;
A
#
# COMPACT_ATOMS: atom_id res chain seq x y z
N ASP A 1 11.64 -5.50 -9.34
CA ASP A 1 11.04 -5.38 -8.01
C ASP A 1 10.86 -3.92 -7.62
N PHE A 2 9.97 -3.61 -6.65
CA PHE A 2 9.80 -2.23 -6.21
C PHE A 2 9.35 -2.15 -4.76
N ARG A 3 9.66 -1.01 -4.13
CA ARG A 3 9.23 -0.67 -2.77
C ARG A 3 8.63 0.72 -2.76
N ILE A 4 7.42 0.83 -2.22
CA ILE A 4 6.72 2.09 -2.01
C ILE A 4 6.74 2.43 -0.52
N THR A 5 6.99 3.69 -0.20
CA THR A 5 6.72 4.29 1.10
C THR A 5 5.71 5.41 0.89
N SER A 6 4.58 5.33 1.58
CA SER A 6 3.53 6.35 1.54
C SER A 6 3.09 6.63 2.97
N THR A 7 3.63 7.69 3.55
CA THR A 7 3.32 8.09 4.93
C THR A 7 2.93 9.55 4.99
N LEU A 8 2.71 10.06 6.19
CA LEU A 8 2.36 11.45 6.44
C LEU A 8 3.47 12.14 7.23
N ASP A 9 3.59 13.45 7.03
CA ASP A 9 4.44 14.32 7.84
C ASP A 9 3.90 14.44 9.29
N ASP A 10 4.57 15.22 10.12
CA ASP A 10 4.18 15.42 11.52
C ASP A 10 2.87 16.21 11.69
N SER A 11 2.40 16.89 10.65
CA SER A 11 1.10 17.55 10.63
C SER A 11 -0.06 16.61 10.33
N TYR A 12 0.22 15.39 9.88
CA TYR A 12 -0.74 14.38 9.38
C TYR A 12 -1.59 14.85 8.19
N LYS A 13 -1.14 15.87 7.46
CA LYS A 13 -1.85 16.45 6.31
C LYS A 13 -1.11 16.24 5.00
N ASN A 14 0.21 16.29 5.04
CA ASN A 14 1.02 16.19 3.84
C ASN A 14 1.55 14.78 3.65
N GLY A 15 1.50 14.30 2.42
CA GLY A 15 2.00 12.98 2.03
C GLY A 15 3.51 13.00 1.81
N VAL A 16 4.19 12.01 2.38
CA VAL A 16 5.61 11.71 2.08
C VAL A 16 5.61 10.44 1.25
N PHE A 17 5.96 10.58 -0.02
CA PHE A 17 6.01 9.47 -0.99
C PHE A 17 7.46 9.18 -1.35
N ALA A 18 7.85 7.90 -1.33
CA ALA A 18 9.10 7.43 -1.88
C ALA A 18 8.87 6.13 -2.67
N LEU A 19 9.54 6.01 -3.81
CA LEU A 19 9.48 4.86 -4.70
C LEU A 19 10.89 4.43 -5.06
N ASN A 20 11.26 3.18 -4.71
CA ASN A 20 12.50 2.55 -5.15
C ASN A 20 12.14 1.39 -6.07
N VAL A 21 12.75 1.34 -7.26
CA VAL A 21 12.49 0.31 -8.26
C VAL A 21 13.80 -0.30 -8.74
N ASP A 22 13.88 -1.62 -8.66
CA ASP A 22 14.98 -2.42 -9.16
C ASP A 22 14.69 -2.86 -10.59
N LEU A 23 15.44 -2.31 -11.53
CA LEU A 23 15.41 -2.68 -12.95
C LEU A 23 16.49 -3.71 -13.24
N ARG A 24 16.09 -4.91 -13.62
CA ARG A 24 17.01 -6.00 -13.97
C ARG A 24 16.98 -6.29 -15.46
N ASN A 25 18.17 -6.39 -16.04
CA ASN A 25 18.33 -6.73 -17.45
C ASN A 25 18.60 -8.23 -17.62
N HIS A 26 17.67 -8.95 -18.22
CA HIS A 26 17.80 -10.37 -18.56
C HIS A 26 18.18 -10.62 -20.02
N ARG A 27 18.43 -9.55 -20.79
CA ARG A 27 18.77 -9.65 -22.21
C ARG A 27 20.27 -9.93 -22.42
N PRO A 28 20.65 -10.43 -23.59
CA PRO A 28 22.05 -10.73 -23.91
C PRO A 28 22.92 -9.48 -24.15
N ALA A 29 22.31 -8.29 -24.23
CA ALA A 29 23.01 -7.03 -24.43
C ALA A 29 22.63 -6.03 -23.30
N ALA A 30 23.56 -5.14 -22.97
CA ALA A 30 23.30 -4.02 -22.10
C ALA A 30 22.33 -3.02 -22.77
N THR A 31 21.51 -2.33 -21.97
CA THR A 31 20.51 -1.41 -22.51
C THR A 31 20.28 -0.22 -21.57
N ASN A 32 19.73 0.86 -22.13
CA ASN A 32 19.20 1.97 -21.35
C ASN A 32 17.70 1.71 -21.09
N LEU A 33 17.34 1.71 -19.80
CA LEU A 33 15.94 1.62 -19.36
C LEU A 33 15.52 2.96 -18.77
N THR A 34 14.34 3.39 -19.15
CA THR A 34 13.69 4.57 -18.62
C THR A 34 12.51 4.12 -17.76
N LEU A 35 12.46 4.56 -16.53
CA LEU A 35 11.34 4.38 -15.64
C LEU A 35 10.65 5.72 -15.43
N ALA A 36 9.37 5.78 -15.77
CA ALA A 36 8.47 6.88 -15.45
C ALA A 36 7.44 6.43 -14.43
N TYR A 37 7.00 7.33 -13.55
CA TYR A 37 5.81 7.10 -12.76
C TYR A 37 4.83 8.27 -12.84
N GLU A 38 3.57 7.96 -12.72
CA GLU A 38 2.48 8.89 -12.50
C GLU A 38 1.70 8.46 -11.25
N LEU A 39 1.48 9.40 -10.33
CA LEU A 39 0.59 9.22 -9.18
C LEU A 39 -0.67 10.03 -9.43
N LEU A 40 -1.82 9.36 -9.49
CA LEU A 40 -3.10 9.95 -9.79
C LEU A 40 -4.01 9.93 -8.55
N ASP A 41 -4.78 11.00 -8.36
CA ASP A 41 -5.84 11.04 -7.34
C ASP A 41 -7.08 10.22 -7.77
N ALA A 42 -8.11 10.20 -6.92
CA ALA A 42 -9.35 9.46 -7.17
C ALA A 42 -10.14 9.99 -8.40
N GLN A 43 -9.86 11.21 -8.87
CA GLN A 43 -10.45 11.81 -10.05
C GLN A 43 -9.62 11.55 -11.32
N GLY A 44 -8.50 10.83 -11.19
CA GLY A 44 -7.59 10.55 -12.30
C GLY A 44 -6.67 11.72 -12.67
N LYS A 45 -6.57 12.75 -11.82
CA LYS A 45 -5.64 13.85 -12.01
C LYS A 45 -4.25 13.44 -11.54
N VAL A 46 -3.23 13.69 -12.36
CA VAL A 46 -1.84 13.47 -11.99
C VAL A 46 -1.42 14.48 -10.91
N VAL A 47 -1.03 14.00 -9.74
CA VAL A 47 -0.57 14.80 -8.60
C VAL A 47 0.95 14.76 -8.42
N ALA A 48 1.61 13.74 -8.99
CA ALA A 48 3.07 13.66 -9.07
C ALA A 48 3.48 12.83 -10.28
N THR A 49 4.57 13.19 -10.92
CA THR A 49 5.20 12.43 -12.00
C THR A 49 6.69 12.74 -12.05
N GLU A 50 7.49 11.75 -12.39
CA GLU A 50 8.92 11.89 -12.66
C GLU A 50 9.38 10.75 -13.55
N GLU A 51 10.46 10.98 -14.31
CA GLU A 51 11.06 10.00 -15.19
C GLU A 51 12.59 10.00 -15.00
N LYS A 52 13.20 8.82 -14.94
CA LYS A 52 14.66 8.63 -14.85
C LYS A 52 15.11 7.53 -15.80
N THR A 53 16.28 7.74 -16.40
CA THR A 53 16.92 6.76 -17.28
C THR A 53 18.19 6.23 -16.63
N THR A 54 18.45 4.93 -16.78
CA THR A 54 19.67 4.29 -16.30
C THR A 54 20.19 3.26 -17.30
N TYR A 55 21.50 3.13 -17.37
CA TYR A 55 22.18 2.09 -18.12
C TYR A 55 22.23 0.80 -17.27
N VAL A 56 21.71 -0.29 -17.81
CA VAL A 56 21.67 -1.59 -17.11
C VAL A 56 22.50 -2.62 -17.90
N PRO A 57 23.68 -3.03 -17.38
CA PRO A 57 24.49 -4.08 -17.96
C PRO A 57 23.76 -5.42 -18.04
N VAL A 58 24.33 -6.36 -18.79
CA VAL A 58 23.81 -7.72 -18.90
C VAL A 58 23.78 -8.41 -17.55
N ASN A 59 22.64 -9.00 -17.19
CA ASN A 59 22.41 -9.73 -15.93
C ASN A 59 22.63 -8.89 -14.65
N GLU A 60 22.69 -7.56 -14.77
CA GLU A 60 22.78 -6.68 -13.61
C GLU A 60 21.43 -6.04 -13.27
N THR A 61 21.37 -5.49 -12.05
CA THR A 61 20.24 -4.72 -11.53
C THR A 61 20.70 -3.29 -11.26
N ARG A 62 19.84 -2.32 -11.54
CA ARG A 62 20.00 -0.91 -11.16
C ARG A 62 18.77 -0.44 -10.43
N THR A 63 18.99 0.22 -9.29
CA THR A 63 17.89 0.81 -8.50
C THR A 63 17.72 2.28 -8.89
N LEU A 64 16.49 2.66 -9.21
CA LEU A 64 16.07 4.05 -9.35
C LEU A 64 15.20 4.44 -8.16
N SER A 65 15.49 5.61 -7.57
CA SER A 65 14.78 6.14 -6.40
C SER A 65 14.11 7.47 -6.75
N PHE A 66 12.90 7.65 -6.28
CA PHE A 66 12.08 8.86 -6.42
C PHE A 66 11.51 9.25 -5.06
N ASP A 67 11.50 10.54 -4.77
CA ASP A 67 10.95 11.11 -3.53
C ASP A 67 10.06 12.31 -3.86
N LYS A 68 8.90 12.38 -3.21
CA LYS A 68 7.96 13.49 -3.41
C LYS A 68 7.18 13.80 -2.15
N ASN A 69 7.16 15.07 -1.77
CA ASN A 69 6.21 15.57 -0.78
C ASN A 69 4.98 16.13 -1.49
N LEU A 70 3.80 15.74 -1.02
CA LEU A 70 2.50 16.14 -1.55
C LEU A 70 1.77 16.93 -0.48
N THR A 71 1.24 18.10 -0.84
CA THR A 71 0.50 18.95 0.09
C THR A 71 -0.96 18.49 0.17
N ASP A 72 -1.51 18.44 1.38
CA ASP A 72 -2.91 18.23 1.68
C ASP A 72 -3.51 16.99 0.99
N VAL A 73 -2.93 15.82 1.26
CA VAL A 73 -3.37 14.57 0.67
C VAL A 73 -4.65 14.05 1.33
N HIS A 74 -5.49 13.38 0.57
CA HIS A 74 -6.58 12.57 1.13
C HIS A 74 -6.02 11.34 1.81
N THR A 75 -6.05 11.34 3.15
CA THR A 75 -5.47 10.27 3.95
C THR A 75 -6.32 9.00 3.90
N TRP A 76 -5.67 7.85 3.96
CA TRP A 76 -6.34 6.57 4.08
C TRP A 76 -6.65 6.25 5.55
N THR A 77 -7.89 5.87 5.82
CA THR A 77 -8.35 5.32 7.10
C THR A 77 -9.35 4.20 6.83
N SER A 78 -9.73 3.44 7.85
CA SER A 78 -10.78 2.42 7.70
C SER A 78 -12.16 3.01 7.36
N GLU A 79 -12.44 4.24 7.77
CA GLU A 79 -13.70 4.92 7.48
C GLU A 79 -13.69 5.63 6.11
N HIS A 80 -12.51 6.11 5.70
CA HIS A 80 -12.27 6.80 4.44
C HIS A 80 -11.04 6.20 3.75
N PRO A 81 -11.18 5.06 3.04
CA PRO A 81 -10.07 4.37 2.41
C PRO A 81 -9.66 5.05 1.09
N ASN A 82 -9.19 6.29 1.19
CA ASN A 82 -8.75 7.06 0.04
C ASN A 82 -7.50 6.46 -0.57
N LEU A 83 -7.56 6.12 -1.86
CA LEU A 83 -6.45 5.55 -2.60
C LEU A 83 -6.06 6.43 -3.78
N TYR A 84 -4.76 6.50 -4.01
CA TYR A 84 -4.15 7.06 -5.20
C TYR A 84 -3.74 5.90 -6.11
N LYS A 85 -3.71 6.12 -7.41
CA LYS A 85 -3.22 5.14 -8.39
C LYS A 85 -1.81 5.50 -8.82
N LEU A 86 -0.85 4.66 -8.48
CA LEU A 86 0.50 4.72 -9.03
C LEU A 86 0.53 3.92 -10.32
N VAL A 87 1.02 4.52 -11.40
CA VAL A 87 1.29 3.85 -12.67
C VAL A 87 2.77 3.99 -12.96
N MET A 88 3.49 2.88 -12.93
CA MET A 88 4.90 2.82 -13.32
C MET A 88 5.00 2.32 -14.75
N THR A 89 5.79 3.00 -15.58
CA THR A 89 6.02 2.64 -16.99
C THR A 89 7.50 2.45 -17.22
N VAL A 90 7.89 1.24 -17.62
CA VAL A 90 9.26 0.92 -18.04
C VAL A 90 9.35 1.00 -19.57
N LYS A 91 10.29 1.81 -20.06
CA LYS A 91 10.54 2.01 -21.49
C LYS A 91 11.96 1.60 -21.83
N GLU A 92 12.16 1.11 -23.06
CA GLU A 92 13.45 0.86 -23.65
C GLU A 92 13.47 1.48 -25.04
N GLU A 93 14.49 2.29 -25.35
CA GLU A 93 14.58 3.05 -26.60
C GLU A 93 13.29 3.78 -26.98
N GLY A 94 12.59 4.34 -25.99
CA GLY A 94 11.32 5.04 -26.14
C GLY A 94 10.08 4.14 -26.30
N LYS A 95 10.23 2.83 -26.39
CA LYS A 95 9.12 1.87 -26.47
C LYS A 95 8.73 1.40 -25.08
N VAL A 96 7.43 1.35 -24.80
CA VAL A 96 6.88 0.82 -23.55
C VAL A 96 7.07 -0.70 -23.53
N ASN A 97 7.76 -1.18 -22.50
CA ASN A 97 7.97 -2.60 -22.24
C ASN A 97 7.01 -3.15 -21.19
N GLU A 98 6.73 -2.35 -20.15
CA GLU A 98 5.94 -2.79 -19.01
C GLU A 98 5.18 -1.62 -18.41
N ILE A 99 3.93 -1.87 -17.98
CA ILE A 99 3.11 -0.92 -17.22
C ILE A 99 2.64 -1.65 -15.96
N ILE A 100 2.93 -1.06 -14.80
CA ILE A 100 2.63 -1.66 -13.50
C ILE A 100 1.73 -0.69 -12.72
N PRO A 101 0.41 -0.95 -12.64
CA PRO A 101 -0.49 -0.20 -11.78
C PRO A 101 -0.40 -0.70 -10.33
N PHE A 102 -0.50 0.22 -9.37
CA PHE A 102 -0.52 -0.10 -7.95
C PHE A 102 -1.36 0.93 -7.18
N ASN A 103 -2.06 0.50 -6.11
CA ASN A 103 -2.80 1.41 -5.26
C ASN A 103 -1.90 1.91 -4.11
N VAL A 104 -2.03 3.19 -3.77
CA VAL A 104 -1.23 3.85 -2.73
C VAL A 104 -2.17 4.60 -1.78
N GLY A 105 -2.10 4.27 -0.48
CA GLY A 105 -2.81 4.98 0.57
C GLY A 105 -1.84 5.75 1.47
N PHE A 106 -2.05 7.04 1.66
CA PHE A 106 -1.26 7.85 2.58
C PHE A 106 -1.78 7.68 4.00
N ARG A 107 -0.99 7.01 4.85
CA ARG A 107 -1.32 6.79 6.25
C ARG A 107 -0.05 6.72 7.09
N ARG A 108 -0.16 7.14 8.35
CA ARG A 108 0.90 6.98 9.34
C ARG A 108 0.37 6.21 10.55
N ILE A 109 0.95 5.04 10.80
CA ILE A 109 0.62 4.19 11.93
C ILE A 109 1.75 4.31 12.96
N GLU A 110 1.38 4.57 14.21
CA GLU A 110 2.33 4.79 15.30
C GLU A 110 1.88 4.08 16.56
N ILE A 111 2.84 3.69 17.38
CA ILE A 111 2.61 3.16 18.73
C ILE A 111 3.12 4.23 19.69
N LYS A 112 2.21 4.81 20.48
CA LYS A 112 2.53 5.92 21.39
C LYS A 112 2.02 5.66 22.81
N PRO A 113 2.76 6.15 23.84
CA PRO A 113 2.22 6.19 25.19
C PRO A 113 1.04 7.16 25.28
N ILE A 114 0.10 6.86 26.17
CA ILE A 114 -1.01 7.74 26.54
C ILE A 114 -0.90 8.14 28.01
N ASP A 115 -1.66 9.16 28.41
CA ASP A 115 -1.60 9.72 29.78
C ASP A 115 -2.12 8.75 30.86
N GLN A 116 -2.89 7.72 30.47
CA GLN A 116 -3.34 6.69 31.41
C GLN A 116 -2.17 5.79 31.80
N LYS A 117 -2.11 5.48 33.10
CA LYS A 117 -1.06 4.63 33.68
C LYS A 117 -1.63 3.34 34.22
N ALA A 118 -0.88 2.27 34.05
CA ALA A 118 -1.14 0.98 34.69
C ALA A 118 -0.85 1.06 36.22
N ALA A 119 -1.27 0.06 36.96
CA ALA A 119 -1.03 -0.02 38.41
C ALA A 119 0.46 0.04 38.81
N ASN A 120 1.36 -0.33 37.91
CA ASN A 120 2.82 -0.25 38.11
C ASN A 120 3.41 1.15 37.76
N GLY A 121 2.57 2.15 37.50
CA GLY A 121 2.98 3.51 37.14
C GLY A 121 3.46 3.73 35.71
N LYS A 122 3.56 2.68 34.89
CA LYS A 122 3.96 2.81 33.48
C LYS A 122 2.77 3.29 32.62
N PRO A 123 3.00 4.17 31.63
CA PRO A 123 1.95 4.58 30.69
C PRO A 123 1.45 3.39 29.88
N TYR A 124 0.15 3.37 29.60
CA TYR A 124 -0.36 2.48 28.56
C TYR A 124 0.13 2.96 27.20
N VAL A 125 0.29 1.99 26.28
CA VAL A 125 0.73 2.22 24.90
C VAL A 125 -0.43 1.86 23.99
N CYS A 126 -0.77 2.77 23.08
CA CYS A 126 -1.87 2.59 22.13
C CYS A 126 -1.39 2.71 20.68
N LEU A 127 -2.14 2.11 19.80
CA LEU A 127 -1.99 2.25 18.36
C LEU A 127 -2.70 3.54 17.90
N PHE A 128 -2.03 4.28 17.02
CA PHE A 128 -2.56 5.49 16.40
C PHE A 128 -2.53 5.36 14.89
N ILE A 129 -3.53 5.93 14.23
CA ILE A 129 -3.58 6.15 12.78
C ILE A 129 -3.76 7.64 12.52
N ASN A 130 -2.88 8.24 11.71
CA ASN A 130 -2.94 9.65 11.33
C ASN A 130 -3.13 10.58 12.55
N GLY A 131 -2.42 10.28 13.65
CA GLY A 131 -2.48 11.04 14.91
C GLY A 131 -3.70 10.75 15.79
N GLN A 132 -4.63 9.89 15.38
CA GLN A 132 -5.83 9.53 16.16
C GLN A 132 -5.70 8.14 16.78
N PRO A 133 -6.16 7.92 18.04
CA PRO A 133 -6.15 6.59 18.64
C PRO A 133 -6.93 5.58 17.79
N LEU A 134 -6.34 4.42 17.56
CA LEU A 134 -6.95 3.35 16.77
C LEU A 134 -7.36 2.19 17.68
N LYS A 135 -8.64 1.80 17.61
CA LYS A 135 -9.14 0.56 18.19
C LYS A 135 -9.43 -0.44 17.07
N LEU A 136 -8.72 -1.56 17.08
CA LEU A 136 -8.99 -2.66 16.16
C LEU A 136 -10.23 -3.42 16.61
N LYS A 137 -11.20 -3.55 15.71
CA LYS A 137 -12.42 -4.36 15.85
C LYS A 137 -12.41 -5.36 14.72
N GLY A 138 -12.06 -6.60 14.99
CA GLY A 138 -11.78 -7.54 13.91
C GLY A 138 -12.21 -8.97 14.17
N VAL A 139 -12.05 -9.77 13.15
CA VAL A 139 -12.31 -11.21 13.14
C VAL A 139 -11.09 -11.96 12.64
N ASN A 140 -11.03 -13.24 12.92
CA ASN A 140 -10.07 -14.15 12.30
C ASN A 140 -10.62 -14.67 10.98
N ILE A 141 -9.76 -14.87 9.99
CA ILE A 141 -10.14 -15.47 8.71
C ILE A 141 -9.12 -16.53 8.29
N HIS A 142 -9.62 -17.61 7.70
CA HIS A 142 -8.86 -18.57 6.92
C HIS A 142 -9.22 -18.41 5.45
N GLU A 143 -8.25 -18.59 4.55
CA GLU A 143 -8.52 -18.70 3.12
C GLU A 143 -9.08 -20.10 2.84
N HIS A 144 -10.37 -20.27 3.12
CA HIS A 144 -11.04 -21.55 3.04
C HIS A 144 -12.51 -21.39 2.64
N ASN A 145 -12.95 -22.25 1.74
CA ASN A 145 -14.35 -22.36 1.32
C ASN A 145 -14.77 -23.83 1.30
N PRO A 146 -15.98 -24.18 1.78
CA PRO A 146 -16.42 -25.57 1.86
C PRO A 146 -16.51 -26.30 0.51
N GLU A 147 -16.69 -25.56 -0.58
CA GLU A 147 -16.83 -26.15 -1.92
C GLU A 147 -15.49 -26.23 -2.67
N THR A 148 -14.60 -25.25 -2.48
CA THR A 148 -13.37 -25.09 -3.28
C THR A 148 -12.09 -25.33 -2.48
N GLY A 149 -12.18 -25.58 -1.17
CA GLY A 149 -11.03 -25.80 -0.30
C GLY A 149 -10.25 -24.52 -0.05
N HIS A 150 -8.95 -24.53 -0.30
CA HIS A 150 -8.04 -23.38 -0.12
C HIS A 150 -8.08 -22.36 -1.27
N TYR A 151 -9.17 -22.29 -1.98
CA TYR A 151 -9.41 -21.29 -3.02
C TYR A 151 -10.66 -20.49 -2.70
N VAL A 152 -10.52 -19.19 -2.54
CA VAL A 152 -11.61 -18.23 -2.31
C VAL A 152 -11.68 -17.27 -3.49
N THR A 153 -12.85 -17.18 -4.14
CA THR A 153 -13.03 -16.26 -5.27
C THR A 153 -13.08 -14.80 -4.80
N GLU A 154 -12.75 -13.87 -5.68
CA GLU A 154 -12.87 -12.44 -5.36
C GLU A 154 -14.29 -12.05 -4.94
N GLU A 155 -15.32 -12.65 -5.54
CA GLU A 155 -16.72 -12.41 -5.18
C GLU A 155 -17.00 -12.78 -3.71
N LEU A 156 -16.50 -13.92 -3.26
CA LEU A 156 -16.63 -14.33 -1.85
C LEU A 156 -15.86 -13.42 -0.91
N MET A 157 -14.63 -13.03 -1.27
CA MET A 157 -13.85 -12.07 -0.49
C MET A 157 -14.59 -10.75 -0.33
N ARG A 158 -15.17 -10.20 -1.41
CA ARG A 158 -15.97 -8.96 -1.38
C ARG A 158 -17.18 -9.08 -0.48
N ARG A 159 -17.91 -10.19 -0.57
CA ARG A 159 -19.06 -10.46 0.29
C ARG A 159 -18.68 -10.47 1.77
N ASP A 160 -17.58 -11.13 2.12
CA ASP A 160 -17.08 -11.16 3.50
C ASP A 160 -16.70 -9.75 3.98
N PHE A 161 -16.03 -8.96 3.13
CA PHE A 161 -15.65 -7.59 3.48
C PHE A 161 -16.85 -6.65 3.63
N GLU A 162 -17.86 -6.78 2.78
CA GLU A 162 -19.12 -6.06 2.90
C GLU A 162 -19.83 -6.39 4.23
N LEU A 163 -19.89 -7.66 4.61
CA LEU A 163 -20.42 -8.08 5.90
C LEU A 163 -19.59 -7.51 7.07
N MET A 164 -18.25 -7.55 6.99
CA MET A 164 -17.39 -6.94 8.00
C MET A 164 -17.69 -5.45 8.17
N LYS A 165 -17.82 -4.70 7.07
CA LYS A 165 -18.14 -3.27 7.11
C LYS A 165 -19.54 -3.00 7.65
N GLN A 166 -20.55 -3.78 7.27
CA GLN A 166 -21.91 -3.68 7.81
C GLN A 166 -21.98 -3.88 9.33
N HIS A 167 -21.05 -4.70 9.89
CA HIS A 167 -20.92 -4.96 11.31
C HIS A 167 -19.88 -4.07 12.02
N ASN A 168 -19.44 -2.96 11.41
CA ASN A 168 -18.45 -2.03 11.96
C ASN A 168 -17.11 -2.69 12.33
N LEU A 169 -16.70 -3.71 11.58
CA LEU A 169 -15.36 -4.28 11.69
C LEU A 169 -14.38 -3.47 10.83
N ASN A 170 -13.20 -3.22 11.37
CA ASN A 170 -12.15 -2.48 10.69
C ASN A 170 -10.84 -3.26 10.54
N SER A 171 -10.82 -4.51 10.99
CA SER A 171 -9.60 -5.32 10.92
C SER A 171 -9.88 -6.80 10.74
N VAL A 172 -8.91 -7.48 10.16
CA VAL A 172 -8.94 -8.91 9.95
C VAL A 172 -7.58 -9.52 10.34
N ARG A 173 -7.62 -10.63 11.07
CA ARG A 173 -6.43 -11.40 11.39
C ARG A 173 -6.35 -12.64 10.52
N LEU A 174 -5.27 -12.78 9.78
CA LEU A 174 -5.01 -13.92 8.91
C LEU A 174 -4.57 -15.13 9.75
N CYS A 175 -5.25 -16.24 9.62
CA CYS A 175 -4.99 -17.47 10.35
C CYS A 175 -4.57 -18.59 9.40
N HIS A 176 -3.30 -18.95 9.34
CA HIS A 176 -2.09 -18.40 9.95
C HIS A 176 -1.01 -18.32 8.86
N TYR A 177 -1.38 -17.86 7.68
CA TYR A 177 -0.57 -17.82 6.46
C TYR A 177 -0.97 -16.60 5.61
N PRO A 178 -0.10 -16.14 4.69
CA PRO A 178 -0.46 -15.11 3.74
C PRO A 178 -1.64 -15.57 2.86
N GLN A 179 -2.53 -14.64 2.58
CA GLN A 179 -3.68 -14.83 1.69
C GLN A 179 -3.31 -14.49 0.24
N ASP A 180 -4.23 -14.72 -0.70
CA ASP A 180 -4.11 -14.25 -2.07
C ASP A 180 -3.80 -12.76 -2.13
N ARG A 181 -3.02 -12.33 -3.12
CA ARG A 181 -2.65 -10.92 -3.31
C ARG A 181 -3.87 -10.02 -3.40
N ARG A 182 -4.92 -10.48 -4.09
CA ARG A 182 -6.17 -9.72 -4.26
C ARG A 182 -6.86 -9.41 -2.93
N PHE A 183 -6.72 -10.29 -1.94
CA PHE A 183 -7.24 -10.05 -0.60
C PHE A 183 -6.68 -8.77 0.04
N TYR A 184 -5.37 -8.54 -0.07
CA TYR A 184 -4.74 -7.32 0.47
C TYR A 184 -5.16 -6.06 -0.28
N GLU A 185 -5.27 -6.16 -1.61
CA GLU A 185 -5.76 -5.05 -2.43
C GLU A 185 -7.19 -4.66 -2.04
N LEU A 186 -8.05 -5.65 -1.79
CA LEU A 186 -9.40 -5.43 -1.29
C LEU A 186 -9.42 -4.86 0.14
N CYS A 187 -8.49 -5.26 1.01
CA CYS A 187 -8.35 -4.64 2.33
C CYS A 187 -8.05 -3.15 2.22
N ASP A 188 -7.20 -2.74 1.28
CA ASP A 188 -6.93 -1.33 1.02
C ASP A 188 -8.18 -0.60 0.47
N GLU A 189 -8.93 -1.24 -0.45
CA GLU A 189 -10.15 -0.69 -1.05
C GLU A 189 -11.31 -0.55 -0.04
N TYR A 190 -11.51 -1.53 0.83
CA TYR A 190 -12.59 -1.55 1.82
C TYR A 190 -12.23 -0.88 3.16
N GLY A 191 -10.99 -0.51 3.38
CA GLY A 191 -10.53 0.09 4.63
C GLY A 191 -10.44 -0.92 5.77
N LEU A 192 -9.74 -2.04 5.56
CA LEU A 192 -9.50 -3.05 6.59
C LEU A 192 -8.03 -3.11 6.96
N TYR A 193 -7.73 -3.06 8.25
CA TYR A 193 -6.39 -3.33 8.77
C TYR A 193 -6.16 -4.84 8.79
N VAL A 194 -4.97 -5.27 8.40
CA VAL A 194 -4.58 -6.67 8.35
C VAL A 194 -3.54 -6.98 9.42
N TYR A 195 -3.77 -8.02 10.15
CA TYR A 195 -2.86 -8.54 11.18
C TYR A 195 -2.49 -9.99 10.91
#